data_d6fa8df6095b736392ba48a1782a23c9
#
_entry.id   d6fa8df6095b736392ba48a1782a23c9
#
_cell.length_a   1.000
_cell.length_b   1.000
_cell.length_c   1.000
_cell.angle_alpha   90.00
_cell.angle_beta   90.00
_cell.angle_gamma   90.00
#
_symmetry.space_group_name_H-M   'P 1'
#
loop_
_entity.id
_entity.type
_entity.pdbx_description
1 polymer ?
#
loop_
_entity_poly.entity_id
_entity_poly.type
_entity_poly.pdbx_seq_one_letter_code
_entity_poly.pdbx_strand_id
1 'polypeptide(L)'
;KITITLAPADLPKEGGRYDLPIAVALLAASEQLTTHNLDTYELVGELALTGALRGVPGAISSATEAIRAGRRIIVAKENAAEVGLIHGCLIADHLQAVCAFLEGKHDLDRPSSADFIPCALADDLSDVIGQEQGKRGLELTAAGGHNLLLIGPPGTGKTMLASRLRGLLP
;
A
#
# COMPACT_ATOMS: atom_id res chain seq x y z
N LYS A 1 -33.17 0.74 -8.14
CA LYS A 1 -32.24 1.84 -8.38
C LYS A 1 -31.19 1.79 -7.27
N ILE A 2 -29.93 1.71 -7.64
CA ILE A 2 -28.80 1.72 -6.69
C ILE A 2 -28.12 3.08 -6.78
N THR A 3 -27.77 3.65 -5.63
CA THR A 3 -26.99 4.89 -5.53
C THR A 3 -25.69 4.59 -4.82
N ILE A 4 -24.58 5.03 -5.38
CA ILE A 4 -23.25 4.89 -4.78
C ILE A 4 -22.82 6.25 -4.27
N THR A 5 -22.41 6.31 -2.99
CA THR A 5 -21.87 7.51 -2.37
C THR A 5 -20.52 7.21 -1.77
N LEU A 6 -19.50 7.96 -2.18
CA LEU A 6 -18.16 7.89 -1.60
C LEU A 6 -17.97 9.10 -0.68
N ALA A 7 -18.03 8.86 0.61
CA ALA A 7 -17.85 9.88 1.63
C ALA A 7 -16.42 9.81 2.23
N PRO A 8 -15.89 10.91 2.75
CA PRO A 8 -16.36 12.29 2.62
C PRO A 8 -16.05 12.87 1.22
N ALA A 9 -16.85 13.87 0.79
CA ALA A 9 -16.79 14.38 -0.59
C ALA A 9 -15.51 15.20 -0.89
N ASP A 10 -14.90 15.77 0.12
CA ASP A 10 -13.72 16.65 0.05
C ASP A 10 -12.39 15.91 -0.10
N LEU A 11 -12.36 14.57 0.09
CA LEU A 11 -11.15 13.79 -0.10
C LEU A 11 -10.98 13.37 -1.57
N PRO A 12 -9.77 13.51 -2.14
CA PRO A 12 -9.47 12.99 -3.47
C PRO A 12 -9.67 11.47 -3.52
N LYS A 13 -10.37 11.01 -4.55
CA LYS A 13 -10.62 9.59 -4.79
C LYS A 13 -10.02 9.21 -6.12
N GLU A 14 -8.69 9.10 -6.13
CA GLU A 14 -7.93 8.80 -7.34
C GLU A 14 -7.65 7.30 -7.47
N GLY A 15 -7.62 6.85 -8.73
CA GLY A 15 -7.29 5.47 -9.11
C GLY A 15 -8.40 4.46 -8.82
N GLY A 16 -8.18 3.23 -9.27
CA GLY A 16 -9.12 2.11 -9.18
C GLY A 16 -9.24 1.45 -7.80
N ARG A 17 -8.61 2.01 -6.74
CA ARG A 17 -8.60 1.37 -5.40
C ARG A 17 -9.96 1.09 -4.81
N TYR A 18 -10.99 1.82 -5.25
CA TYR A 18 -12.36 1.68 -4.78
C TYR A 18 -13.21 0.76 -5.65
N ASP A 19 -12.69 0.22 -6.75
CA ASP A 19 -13.47 -0.61 -7.68
C ASP A 19 -13.94 -1.89 -6.99
N LEU A 20 -13.03 -2.58 -6.29
CA LEU A 20 -13.36 -3.78 -5.54
C LEU A 20 -14.45 -3.54 -4.48
N PRO A 21 -14.31 -2.59 -3.55
CA PRO A 21 -15.34 -2.34 -2.54
C PRO A 21 -16.67 -1.90 -3.16
N ILE A 22 -16.66 -1.12 -4.23
CA ILE A 22 -17.87 -0.72 -4.96
C ILE A 22 -18.56 -1.94 -5.56
N ALA A 23 -17.81 -2.83 -6.23
CA ALA A 23 -18.37 -4.02 -6.85
C ALA A 23 -18.99 -4.96 -5.80
N VAL A 24 -18.29 -5.19 -4.69
CA VAL A 24 -18.81 -6.04 -3.59
C VAL A 24 -20.04 -5.41 -2.94
N ALA A 25 -20.04 -4.09 -2.71
CA ALA A 25 -21.20 -3.40 -2.16
C ALA A 25 -22.41 -3.45 -3.10
N LEU A 26 -22.19 -3.35 -4.41
CA LEU A 26 -23.24 -3.51 -5.42
C LEU A 26 -23.84 -4.92 -5.41
N LEU A 27 -23.00 -5.96 -5.35
CA LEU A 27 -23.45 -7.35 -5.30
C LEU A 27 -24.24 -7.64 -4.02
N ALA A 28 -23.80 -7.10 -2.89
CA ALA A 28 -24.51 -7.23 -1.62
C ALA A 28 -25.86 -6.48 -1.65
N ALA A 29 -25.87 -5.24 -2.14
CA ALA A 29 -27.10 -4.42 -2.22
C ALA A 29 -28.14 -4.96 -3.23
N SER A 30 -27.69 -5.74 -4.22
CA SER A 30 -28.57 -6.41 -5.21
C SER A 30 -28.92 -7.85 -4.82
N GLU A 31 -28.59 -8.28 -3.61
CA GLU A 31 -28.86 -9.63 -3.06
C GLU A 31 -28.20 -10.76 -3.88
N GLN A 32 -27.19 -10.43 -4.67
CA GLN A 32 -26.41 -11.41 -5.43
C GLN A 32 -25.25 -11.99 -4.60
N LEU A 33 -24.90 -11.32 -3.51
CA LEU A 33 -23.88 -11.76 -2.54
C LEU A 33 -24.52 -11.81 -1.16
N THR A 34 -24.61 -13.00 -0.58
CA THR A 34 -25.09 -13.19 0.80
C THR A 34 -23.91 -13.14 1.76
N THR A 35 -23.80 -12.07 2.51
CA THR A 35 -22.74 -11.90 3.51
C THR A 35 -23.30 -11.33 4.79
N HIS A 36 -22.81 -11.82 5.94
CA HIS A 36 -23.24 -11.38 7.25
C HIS A 36 -22.17 -10.56 8.00
N ASN A 37 -20.94 -10.49 7.46
CA ASN A 37 -19.78 -9.93 8.17
C ASN A 37 -19.00 -8.94 7.30
N LEU A 38 -19.66 -8.24 6.36
CA LEU A 38 -18.97 -7.34 5.44
C LEU A 38 -18.30 -6.16 6.17
N ASP A 39 -18.89 -5.74 7.27
CA ASP A 39 -18.43 -4.66 8.16
C ASP A 39 -17.11 -4.98 8.89
N THR A 40 -16.72 -6.26 8.92
CA THR A 40 -15.45 -6.70 9.52
C THR A 40 -14.27 -6.66 8.55
N TYR A 41 -14.53 -6.38 7.28
CA TYR A 41 -13.52 -6.35 6.24
C TYR A 41 -13.39 -4.98 5.59
N GLU A 42 -12.15 -4.58 5.34
CA GLU A 42 -11.81 -3.54 4.38
C GLU A 42 -11.44 -4.19 3.05
N LEU A 43 -11.76 -3.52 1.96
CA LEU A 43 -11.50 -4.03 0.61
C LEU A 43 -10.75 -2.96 -0.17
N VAL A 44 -9.64 -3.32 -0.79
CA VAL A 44 -8.81 -2.40 -1.59
C VAL A 44 -8.28 -3.12 -2.82
N GLY A 45 -8.56 -2.59 -4.00
CA GLY A 45 -8.06 -3.15 -5.26
C GLY A 45 -8.76 -2.57 -6.47
N GLU A 46 -8.03 -2.47 -7.57
CA GLU A 46 -8.58 -2.12 -8.88
C GLU A 46 -9.21 -3.37 -9.51
N LEU A 47 -10.32 -3.18 -10.20
CA LEU A 47 -11.07 -4.27 -10.83
C LEU A 47 -11.02 -4.16 -12.35
N ALA A 48 -10.38 -5.12 -13.00
CA ALA A 48 -10.41 -5.26 -14.45
C ALA A 48 -11.80 -5.72 -14.94
N LEU A 49 -12.11 -5.44 -16.18
CA LEU A 49 -13.38 -5.86 -16.81
C LEU A 49 -13.60 -7.38 -16.82
N THR A 50 -12.52 -8.15 -16.72
CA THR A 50 -12.57 -9.61 -16.60
C THR A 50 -12.95 -10.10 -15.21
N GLY A 51 -12.95 -9.22 -14.21
CA GLY A 51 -13.08 -9.56 -12.79
C GLY A 51 -11.76 -9.83 -12.08
N ALA A 52 -10.62 -9.76 -12.77
CA ALA A 52 -9.31 -9.87 -12.16
C ALA A 52 -9.01 -8.65 -11.29
N LEU A 53 -8.37 -8.87 -10.14
CA LEU A 53 -7.94 -7.82 -9.23
C LEU A 53 -6.51 -7.39 -9.56
N ARG A 54 -6.28 -6.09 -9.56
CA ARG A 54 -4.99 -5.46 -9.74
C ARG A 54 -4.55 -4.73 -8.49
N GLY A 55 -3.25 -4.73 -8.28
CA GLY A 55 -2.62 -4.03 -7.17
C GLY A 55 -2.78 -2.52 -7.28
N VAL A 56 -2.85 -1.88 -6.12
CA VAL A 56 -2.90 -0.43 -6.01
C VAL A 56 -1.74 0.08 -5.15
N PRO A 57 -1.16 1.23 -5.47
CA PRO A 57 -0.09 1.80 -4.66
C PRO A 57 -0.57 2.15 -3.25
N GLY A 58 0.27 1.90 -2.25
CA GLY A 58 0.00 2.28 -0.86
C GLY A 58 -0.99 1.37 -0.14
N ALA A 59 -1.13 0.11 -0.56
CA ALA A 59 -1.95 -0.90 0.12
C ALA A 59 -1.51 -1.11 1.58
N ILE A 60 -0.22 -0.95 1.89
CA ILE A 60 0.31 -1.06 3.24
C ILE A 60 -0.29 -0.03 4.20
N SER A 61 -0.51 1.20 3.76
CA SER A 61 -1.14 2.24 4.58
C SER A 61 -2.58 1.88 4.92
N SER A 62 -3.35 1.43 3.91
CA SER A 62 -4.72 0.96 4.09
C SER A 62 -4.77 -0.25 5.03
N ALA A 63 -3.85 -1.20 4.87
CA ALA A 63 -3.76 -2.38 5.72
C ALA A 63 -3.48 -2.02 7.18
N THR A 64 -2.54 -1.10 7.42
CA THR A 64 -2.19 -0.64 8.76
C THR A 64 -3.40 -0.01 9.46
N GLU A 65 -4.15 0.85 8.78
CA GLU A 65 -5.31 1.51 9.35
C GLU A 65 -6.49 0.55 9.55
N ALA A 66 -6.72 -0.40 8.64
CA ALA A 66 -7.73 -1.44 8.81
C ALA A 66 -7.49 -2.25 10.10
N ILE A 67 -6.25 -2.70 10.31
CA ILE A 67 -5.88 -3.47 11.50
C ILE A 67 -6.01 -2.64 12.77
N ARG A 68 -5.60 -1.37 12.75
CA ARG A 68 -5.82 -0.44 13.89
C ARG A 68 -7.30 -0.28 14.24
N ALA A 69 -8.17 -0.29 13.22
CA ALA A 69 -9.62 -0.25 13.39
C ALA A 69 -10.24 -1.59 13.81
N GLY A 70 -9.43 -2.63 14.05
CA GLY A 70 -9.90 -3.97 14.44
C GLY A 70 -10.53 -4.75 13.29
N ARG A 71 -10.29 -4.37 12.03
CA ARG A 71 -10.80 -5.04 10.84
C ARG A 71 -9.72 -5.82 10.12
N ARG A 72 -10.13 -6.78 9.32
CA ARG A 72 -9.26 -7.48 8.36
C ARG A 72 -9.31 -6.76 7.02
N ILE A 73 -8.29 -6.93 6.20
CA ILE A 73 -8.27 -6.32 4.87
C ILE A 73 -8.06 -7.38 3.79
N ILE A 74 -8.77 -7.21 2.67
CA ILE A 74 -8.58 -8.00 1.45
C ILE A 74 -7.98 -7.08 0.40
N VAL A 75 -6.82 -7.46 -0.12
CA VAL A 75 -6.10 -6.71 -1.16
C VAL A 75 -5.84 -7.60 -2.39
N ALA A 76 -5.48 -6.98 -3.51
CA ALA A 76 -5.07 -7.76 -4.68
C ALA A 76 -3.80 -8.56 -4.39
N LYS A 77 -3.69 -9.75 -4.99
CA LYS A 77 -2.51 -10.63 -4.86
C LYS A 77 -1.20 -9.94 -5.26
N GLU A 78 -1.25 -9.00 -6.20
CA GLU A 78 -0.10 -8.18 -6.60
C GLU A 78 0.46 -7.32 -5.45
N ASN A 79 -0.35 -6.98 -4.45
CA ASN A 79 0.10 -6.27 -3.25
C ASN A 79 0.65 -7.19 -2.16
N ALA A 80 0.73 -8.51 -2.37
CA ALA A 80 1.14 -9.47 -1.35
C ALA A 80 2.50 -9.12 -0.70
N ALA A 81 3.49 -8.75 -1.51
CA ALA A 81 4.81 -8.36 -1.02
C ALA A 81 4.77 -7.09 -0.15
N GLU A 82 3.91 -6.12 -0.52
CA GLU A 82 3.77 -4.85 0.19
C GLU A 82 3.13 -5.03 1.59
N VAL A 83 2.17 -5.94 1.70
CA VAL A 83 1.41 -6.16 2.96
C VAL A 83 1.86 -7.39 3.73
N GLY A 84 2.89 -8.11 3.27
CA GLY A 84 3.32 -9.39 3.80
C GLY A 84 3.74 -9.39 5.27
N LEU A 85 4.17 -8.24 5.79
CA LEU A 85 4.55 -8.07 7.21
C LEU A 85 3.35 -7.72 8.12
N ILE A 86 2.16 -7.48 7.56
CA ILE A 86 0.99 -7.06 8.32
C ILE A 86 0.08 -8.26 8.56
N HIS A 87 -0.09 -8.64 9.83
CA HIS A 87 -1.01 -9.70 10.20
C HIS A 87 -2.47 -9.27 9.99
N GLY A 88 -3.30 -10.18 9.48
CA GLY A 88 -4.73 -9.92 9.24
C GLY A 88 -5.07 -9.54 7.81
N CYS A 89 -4.05 -9.44 6.93
CA CYS A 89 -4.26 -9.27 5.50
C CYS A 89 -4.63 -10.59 4.82
N LEU A 90 -5.50 -10.48 3.82
CA LEU A 90 -5.87 -11.55 2.89
C LEU A 90 -5.62 -11.06 1.47
N ILE A 91 -5.29 -12.00 0.58
CA ILE A 91 -5.02 -11.69 -0.83
C ILE A 91 -5.98 -12.44 -1.75
N ALA A 92 -6.39 -11.77 -2.82
CA ALA A 92 -7.22 -12.36 -3.87
C ALA A 92 -6.74 -11.89 -5.25
N ASP A 93 -6.93 -12.71 -6.26
CA ASP A 93 -6.60 -12.41 -7.66
C ASP A 93 -7.85 -12.10 -8.50
N HIS A 94 -9.03 -12.41 -7.99
CA HIS A 94 -10.28 -12.28 -8.73
C HIS A 94 -11.46 -11.95 -7.82
N LEU A 95 -12.42 -11.16 -8.33
CA LEU A 95 -13.65 -10.79 -7.60
C LEU A 95 -14.45 -12.02 -7.14
N GLN A 96 -14.50 -13.08 -7.95
CA GLN A 96 -15.21 -14.31 -7.58
C GLN A 96 -14.62 -14.98 -6.33
N ALA A 97 -13.29 -14.96 -6.17
CA ALA A 97 -12.64 -15.49 -4.98
C ALA A 97 -13.02 -14.70 -3.73
N VAL A 98 -13.09 -13.37 -3.84
CA VAL A 98 -13.56 -12.49 -2.75
C VAL A 98 -15.02 -12.79 -2.40
N CYS A 99 -15.90 -12.92 -3.39
CA CYS A 99 -17.30 -13.25 -3.16
C CYS A 99 -17.45 -14.62 -2.48
N ALA A 100 -16.76 -15.66 -2.98
CA ALA A 100 -16.80 -17.01 -2.40
C ALA A 100 -16.30 -17.02 -0.95
N PHE A 101 -15.29 -16.24 -0.63
CA PHE A 101 -14.79 -16.06 0.73
C PHE A 101 -15.83 -15.38 1.63
N LEU A 102 -16.43 -14.28 1.19
CA LEU A 102 -17.44 -13.54 1.96
C LEU A 102 -18.72 -14.37 2.21
N GLU A 103 -19.02 -15.30 1.32
CA GLU A 103 -20.11 -16.30 1.49
C GLU A 103 -19.72 -17.51 2.36
N GLY A 104 -18.46 -17.59 2.81
CA GLY A 104 -17.97 -18.71 3.60
C GLY A 104 -17.74 -20.01 2.80
N LYS A 105 -17.69 -19.94 1.48
CA LYS A 105 -17.50 -21.11 0.58
C LYS A 105 -16.05 -21.50 0.38
N HIS A 106 -15.14 -20.53 0.49
CA HIS A 106 -13.70 -20.68 0.25
C HIS A 106 -12.90 -19.78 1.18
N ASP A 107 -11.68 -20.20 1.53
CA ASP A 107 -10.72 -19.35 2.23
C ASP A 107 -9.86 -18.59 1.22
N LEU A 108 -9.40 -17.40 1.63
CA LEU A 108 -8.40 -16.62 0.90
C LEU A 108 -7.02 -16.87 1.47
N ASP A 109 -6.02 -16.83 0.60
CA ASP A 109 -4.63 -16.92 0.97
C ASP A 109 -4.20 -15.73 1.85
N ARG A 110 -3.23 -16.00 2.70
CA ARG A 110 -2.52 -14.94 3.44
C ARG A 110 -1.27 -14.57 2.66
N PRO A 111 -0.89 -13.28 2.63
CA PRO A 111 0.39 -12.92 2.05
C PRO A 111 1.51 -13.60 2.84
N SER A 112 2.45 -14.24 2.17
CA SER A 112 3.69 -14.65 2.78
C SER A 112 4.53 -13.40 3.06
N SER A 113 5.23 -13.36 4.21
CA SER A 113 6.29 -12.39 4.40
C SER A 113 7.25 -12.53 3.22
N ALA A 114 7.34 -11.50 2.40
CA ALA A 114 8.42 -11.46 1.43
C ALA A 114 9.72 -11.63 2.21
N ASP A 115 10.57 -12.55 1.79
CA ASP A 115 11.93 -12.59 2.30
C ASP A 115 12.48 -11.17 2.13
N PHE A 116 12.91 -10.57 3.25
CA PHE A 116 13.55 -9.26 3.20
C PHE A 116 14.80 -9.42 2.32
N ILE A 117 14.65 -9.10 1.05
CA ILE A 117 15.80 -9.00 0.15
C ILE A 117 16.45 -7.67 0.51
N PRO A 118 17.62 -7.67 1.16
CA PRO A 118 18.34 -6.43 1.40
C PRO A 118 18.49 -5.75 0.04
N CYS A 119 17.91 -4.58 -0.12
CA CYS A 119 18.15 -3.78 -1.32
C CYS A 119 19.66 -3.58 -1.39
N ALA A 120 20.30 -4.11 -2.42
CA ALA A 120 21.69 -3.80 -2.68
C ALA A 120 21.76 -2.28 -2.81
N LEU A 121 22.31 -1.63 -1.81
CA LEU A 121 22.46 -0.18 -1.79
C LEU A 121 23.49 0.16 -2.86
N ALA A 122 23.00 0.58 -4.01
CA ALA A 122 23.86 0.94 -5.14
C ALA A 122 24.59 2.28 -4.93
N ASP A 123 24.08 3.10 -4.01
CA ASP A 123 24.52 4.48 -3.80
C ASP A 123 25.08 4.67 -2.39
N ASP A 124 26.37 4.91 -2.28
CA ASP A 124 27.08 5.20 -1.01
C ASP A 124 27.45 6.69 -0.92
N LEU A 125 27.53 7.21 0.31
CA LEU A 125 27.93 8.60 0.55
C LEU A 125 29.40 8.85 0.16
N SER A 126 30.22 7.82 0.12
CA SER A 126 31.61 7.87 -0.35
C SER A 126 31.72 8.26 -1.84
N ASP A 127 30.69 8.02 -2.64
CA ASP A 127 30.64 8.39 -4.05
C ASP A 127 30.60 9.91 -4.27
N VAL A 128 30.21 10.66 -3.23
CA VAL A 128 30.08 12.11 -3.29
C VAL A 128 31.40 12.79 -3.00
N ILE A 129 31.97 13.45 -4.01
CA ILE A 129 33.20 14.23 -3.86
C ILE A 129 32.86 15.62 -3.31
N GLY A 130 33.52 16.03 -2.22
CA GLY A 130 33.23 17.30 -1.56
C GLY A 130 31.89 17.30 -0.82
N GLN A 131 31.22 18.44 -0.81
CA GLN A 131 29.86 18.60 -0.18
C GLN A 131 29.84 18.29 1.33
N GLU A 132 30.90 18.61 2.08
CA GLU A 132 31.07 18.19 3.47
C GLU A 132 29.91 18.59 4.40
N GLN A 133 29.33 19.79 4.17
CA GLN A 133 28.16 20.23 4.95
C GLN A 133 26.91 19.39 4.62
N GLY A 134 26.71 19.06 3.36
CA GLY A 134 25.61 18.21 2.91
C GLY A 134 25.74 16.79 3.45
N LYS A 135 26.94 16.20 3.40
CA LYS A 135 27.24 14.89 3.99
C LYS A 135 26.98 14.88 5.48
N ARG A 136 27.49 15.87 6.20
CA ARG A 136 27.24 15.97 7.64
C ARG A 136 25.78 16.13 7.99
N GLY A 137 25.02 16.89 7.20
CA GLY A 137 23.56 17.00 7.34
C GLY A 137 22.86 15.65 7.17
N LEU A 138 23.26 14.84 6.18
CA LEU A 138 22.72 13.49 5.98
C LEU A 138 23.04 12.53 7.12
N GLU A 139 24.28 12.53 7.62
CA GLU A 139 24.70 11.72 8.77
C GLU A 139 23.85 12.04 10.02
N LEU A 140 23.68 13.33 10.34
CA LEU A 140 22.87 13.75 11.48
C LEU A 140 21.40 13.37 11.30
N THR A 141 20.90 13.50 10.06
CA THR A 141 19.54 13.12 9.71
C THR A 141 19.31 11.61 9.91
N ALA A 142 20.22 10.79 9.42
CA ALA A 142 20.14 9.35 9.56
C ALA A 142 20.25 8.91 11.03
N ALA A 143 21.22 9.45 11.76
CA ALA A 143 21.45 9.09 13.15
C ALA A 143 20.33 9.52 14.10
N GLY A 144 19.67 10.64 13.83
CA GLY A 144 18.62 11.20 14.69
C GLY A 144 17.19 10.99 14.18
N GLY A 145 16.99 10.35 13.04
CA GLY A 145 15.66 10.24 12.43
C GLY A 145 15.03 11.60 12.08
N HIS A 146 15.86 12.59 11.73
CA HIS A 146 15.43 13.95 11.47
C HIS A 146 15.00 14.18 10.02
N ASN A 147 14.20 15.23 9.80
CA ASN A 147 13.95 15.74 8.46
C ASN A 147 15.09 16.64 8.01
N LEU A 148 15.47 16.58 6.73
CA LEU A 148 16.48 17.43 6.11
C LEU A 148 15.89 18.16 4.92
N LEU A 149 16.13 19.48 4.85
CA LEU A 149 15.80 20.30 3.69
C LEU A 149 17.06 20.75 3.01
N LEU A 150 17.26 20.37 1.76
CA LEU A 150 18.36 20.80 0.90
C LEU A 150 17.92 21.94 0.00
N ILE A 151 18.50 23.13 0.18
CA ILE A 151 18.21 24.35 -0.57
C ILE A 151 19.40 24.73 -1.42
N GLY A 152 19.16 25.14 -2.64
CA GLY A 152 20.22 25.62 -3.55
C GLY A 152 19.76 25.65 -5.01
N PRO A 153 20.53 26.24 -5.92
CA PRO A 153 20.20 26.34 -7.34
C PRO A 153 20.16 24.97 -8.02
N PRO A 154 19.55 24.86 -9.21
CA PRO A 154 19.59 23.65 -10.02
C PRO A 154 21.02 23.18 -10.30
N GLY A 155 21.25 21.89 -10.38
CA GLY A 155 22.57 21.29 -10.69
C GLY A 155 23.55 21.20 -9.52
N THR A 156 23.22 21.60 -8.31
CA THR A 156 24.13 21.55 -7.15
C THR A 156 24.17 20.18 -6.45
N GLY A 157 23.64 19.12 -7.04
CA GLY A 157 23.75 17.76 -6.49
C GLY A 157 22.78 17.42 -5.35
N LYS A 158 21.73 18.23 -5.08
CA LYS A 158 20.77 17.99 -4.00
C LYS A 158 20.10 16.61 -4.09
N THR A 159 19.62 16.26 -5.27
CA THR A 159 18.99 14.94 -5.52
C THR A 159 19.99 13.80 -5.35
N MET A 160 21.23 14.00 -5.80
CA MET A 160 22.31 13.04 -5.63
C MET A 160 22.61 12.81 -4.14
N LEU A 161 22.71 13.85 -3.34
CA LEU A 161 22.89 13.75 -1.89
C LEU A 161 21.69 13.05 -1.23
N ALA A 162 20.48 13.46 -1.56
CA ALA A 162 19.27 12.88 -0.96
C ALA A 162 19.14 11.37 -1.23
N SER A 163 19.54 10.88 -2.41
CA SER A 163 19.49 9.44 -2.72
C SER A 163 20.43 8.60 -1.86
N ARG A 164 21.53 9.17 -1.35
CA ARG A 164 22.51 8.48 -0.48
C ARG A 164 22.04 8.33 0.96
N LEU A 165 21.00 9.06 1.38
CA LEU A 165 20.43 8.89 2.72
C LEU A 165 20.04 7.44 3.02
N ARG A 166 19.56 6.72 2.03
CA ARG A 166 19.17 5.31 2.16
C ARG A 166 20.33 4.40 2.59
N GLY A 167 21.55 4.70 2.16
CA GLY A 167 22.76 3.97 2.52
C GLY A 167 23.26 4.24 3.96
N LEU A 168 22.73 5.28 4.61
CA LEU A 168 23.06 5.66 5.98
C LEU A 168 22.05 5.15 7.01
N LEU A 169 20.88 4.68 6.56
CA LEU A 169 19.85 4.16 7.46
C LEU A 169 20.19 2.72 7.91
N PRO A 170 19.89 2.37 9.18
CA PRO A 170 20.12 1.02 9.72
C PRO A 170 19.23 -0.04 9.06
#